data_6a301650b2340f6924f2f40029744cb8
#
_entry.id   6a301650b2340f6924f2f40029744cb8
#
_cell.length_a   1.000
_cell.length_b   1.000
_cell.length_c   1.000
_cell.angle_alpha   90.00
_cell.angle_beta   90.00
_cell.angle_gamma   90.00
#
_symmetry.space_group_name_H-M   'P 1'
#
loop_
_entity.id
_entity.type
_entity.pdbx_description
1 polymer ?
#
loop_
_entity_poly.entity_id
_entity_poly.type
_entity_poly.pdbx_seq_one_letter_code
_entity_poly.pdbx_strand_id
1 'polypeptide(L)'
;MRQRSPMPRYSVWSLVREGLTGHRGWRPAWRDAAPEARYDAVIIGGGGHGLATAYYLAKEHGMTNVAVLEKGWLGGGNAARNTTIVRSNYLNDESAAIYDHAMRLWRGL
;
A
#
# COMPACT_ATOMS: atom_id res chain seq x y z
N MET A 1 -0.39 -18.22 15.58
CA MET A 1 -0.21 -16.78 15.89
C MET A 1 1.18 -16.36 15.45
N ARG A 2 1.34 -15.69 14.31
CA ARG A 2 2.63 -15.09 13.91
C ARG A 2 2.77 -13.78 14.68
N GLN A 3 3.75 -13.70 15.56
CA GLN A 3 4.15 -12.45 16.19
C GLN A 3 4.48 -11.42 15.11
N ARG A 4 3.76 -10.30 15.08
CA ARG A 4 4.13 -9.13 14.27
C ARG A 4 5.47 -8.64 14.80
N SER A 5 6.51 -8.73 13.99
CA SER A 5 7.76 -8.05 14.27
C SER A 5 7.46 -6.56 14.51
N PRO A 6 7.96 -5.95 15.59
CA PRO A 6 7.77 -4.52 15.78
C PRO A 6 8.35 -3.78 14.58
N MET A 7 7.58 -2.88 13.98
CA MET A 7 8.09 -2.02 12.91
C MET A 7 9.34 -1.31 13.41
N PRO A 8 10.44 -1.31 12.65
CA PRO A 8 11.66 -0.63 13.06
C PRO A 8 11.34 0.87 13.23
N ARG A 9 11.50 1.39 14.43
CA ARG A 9 11.39 2.82 14.68
C ARG A 9 12.56 3.49 13.99
N TYR A 10 12.30 4.45 13.12
CA TYR A 10 13.34 5.26 12.52
C TYR A 10 14.03 6.07 13.62
N SER A 11 15.34 5.95 13.75
CA SER A 11 16.10 6.77 14.66
C SER A 11 16.39 8.14 14.05
N VAL A 12 16.53 9.17 14.87
CA VAL A 12 16.90 10.52 14.41
C VAL A 12 18.24 10.46 13.62
N TRP A 13 19.18 9.65 14.08
CA TRP A 13 20.46 9.44 13.40
C TRP A 13 20.31 8.79 12.01
N SER A 14 19.37 7.86 11.84
CA SER A 14 19.07 7.31 10.52
C SER A 14 18.53 8.39 9.58
N LEU A 15 17.62 9.25 10.05
CA LEU A 15 17.06 10.33 9.25
C LEU A 15 18.15 11.34 8.83
N VAL A 16 19.02 11.74 9.75
CA VAL A 16 20.13 12.66 9.45
C VAL A 16 21.08 12.03 8.45
N ARG A 17 21.53 10.79 8.67
CA ARG A 17 22.42 10.08 7.75
C ARG A 17 21.82 9.96 6.36
N GLU A 18 20.56 9.50 6.26
CA GLU A 18 19.88 9.33 4.97
C GLU A 18 19.63 10.67 4.27
N GLY A 19 19.31 11.72 5.01
CA GLY A 19 19.20 13.08 4.48
C GLY A 19 20.53 13.57 3.86
N LEU A 20 21.66 13.34 4.54
CA LEU A 20 22.99 13.72 4.06
C LEU A 20 23.45 12.89 2.85
N THR A 21 23.01 11.62 2.75
CA THR A 21 23.35 10.72 1.64
C THR A 21 22.37 10.76 0.48
N GLY A 22 21.41 11.68 0.48
CA GLY A 22 20.38 11.79 -0.56
C GLY A 22 19.42 10.60 -0.58
N HIS A 23 19.15 10.01 0.57
CA HIS A 23 18.22 8.89 0.78
C HIS A 23 18.58 7.60 0.01
N ARG A 24 19.85 7.35 -0.25
CA ARG A 24 20.32 6.17 -1.00
C ARG A 24 20.38 4.89 -0.19
N GLY A 25 20.34 4.97 1.15
CA GLY A 25 20.46 3.85 2.07
C GLY A 25 19.14 3.17 2.46
N TRP A 26 18.00 3.68 2.03
CA TRP A 26 16.71 3.09 2.34
C TRP A 26 16.50 1.76 1.62
N ARG A 27 16.10 0.75 2.37
CA ARG A 27 15.68 -0.51 1.77
C ARG A 27 14.32 -0.33 1.12
N PRO A 28 14.12 -0.80 -0.12
CA PRO A 28 12.80 -0.81 -0.74
C PRO A 28 11.79 -1.54 0.17
N ALA A 29 10.58 -1.00 0.28
CA ALA A 29 9.50 -1.64 1.03
C ALA A 29 8.93 -2.87 0.32
N TRP A 30 9.18 -3.01 -0.97
CA TRP A 30 8.77 -4.13 -1.81
C TRP A 30 9.95 -5.04 -2.13
N ARG A 31 9.64 -6.25 -2.55
CA ARG A 31 10.63 -7.22 -3.03
C ARG A 31 10.67 -7.19 -4.55
N ASP A 32 11.86 -7.20 -5.11
CA ASP A 32 12.10 -7.54 -6.50
C ASP A 32 12.04 -9.07 -6.65
N ALA A 33 10.84 -9.60 -6.77
CA ALA A 33 10.63 -11.04 -6.93
C ALA A 33 10.69 -11.40 -8.41
N ALA A 34 11.38 -12.50 -8.74
CA ALA A 34 11.28 -13.09 -10.06
C ALA A 34 9.82 -13.55 -10.30
N PRO A 35 9.26 -13.34 -11.51
CA PRO A 35 7.93 -13.81 -11.82
C PRO A 35 7.83 -15.32 -11.68
N GLU A 36 6.71 -15.80 -11.13
CA GLU A 36 6.38 -17.22 -11.10
C GLU A 36 5.71 -17.66 -12.40
N ALA A 37 5.73 -18.96 -12.68
CA ALA A 37 5.13 -19.52 -13.89
C ALA A 37 3.60 -19.39 -13.93
N ARG A 38 2.96 -19.26 -12.77
CA ARG A 38 1.50 -19.18 -12.63
C ARG A 38 1.10 -18.35 -11.41
N TYR A 39 0.03 -17.60 -11.57
CA TYR A 39 -0.65 -16.86 -10.50
C TYR A 39 -2.15 -17.18 -10.51
N ASP A 40 -2.78 -17.11 -9.34
CA ASP A 40 -4.23 -17.25 -9.21
C ASP A 40 -4.96 -16.00 -9.68
N ALA A 41 -4.32 -14.83 -9.49
CA ALA A 41 -4.81 -13.56 -9.99
C ALA A 41 -3.64 -12.65 -10.41
N VAL A 42 -3.87 -11.85 -11.45
CA VAL A 42 -2.94 -10.81 -11.91
C VAL A 42 -3.67 -9.48 -11.89
N ILE A 43 -3.13 -8.52 -11.16
CA ILE A 43 -3.67 -7.17 -11.01
C ILE A 43 -2.77 -6.21 -11.79
N ILE A 44 -3.35 -5.43 -12.69
CA ILE A 44 -2.64 -4.44 -13.47
C ILE A 44 -2.78 -3.08 -12.80
N GLY A 45 -1.66 -2.53 -12.35
CA GLY A 45 -1.56 -1.25 -11.68
C GLY A 45 -1.31 -1.37 -10.16
N GLY A 46 -0.17 -0.84 -9.71
CA GLY A 46 0.27 -0.80 -8.31
C GLY A 46 -0.16 0.47 -7.56
N GLY A 47 -1.31 1.05 -7.91
CA GLY A 47 -1.91 2.18 -7.20
C GLY A 47 -2.75 1.72 -6.01
N GLY A 48 -3.45 2.66 -5.34
CA GLY A 48 -4.24 2.38 -4.14
C GLY A 48 -5.28 1.28 -4.34
N HIS A 49 -5.99 1.29 -5.47
CA HIS A 49 -7.01 0.26 -5.75
C HIS A 49 -6.39 -1.12 -6.02
N GLY A 50 -5.32 -1.18 -6.82
CA GLY A 50 -4.65 -2.46 -7.12
C GLY A 50 -4.05 -3.11 -5.87
N LEU A 51 -3.38 -2.32 -5.05
CA LEU A 51 -2.81 -2.81 -3.79
C LEU A 51 -3.89 -3.21 -2.78
N ALA A 52 -4.98 -2.44 -2.68
CA ALA A 52 -6.13 -2.80 -1.85
C ALA A 52 -6.79 -4.09 -2.33
N THR A 53 -6.95 -4.27 -3.65
CA THR A 53 -7.48 -5.51 -4.23
C THR A 53 -6.63 -6.71 -3.84
N ALA A 54 -5.30 -6.63 -4.02
CA ALA A 54 -4.39 -7.72 -3.61
C ALA A 54 -4.49 -8.01 -2.11
N TYR A 55 -4.54 -6.97 -1.28
CA TYR A 55 -4.67 -7.12 0.17
C TYR A 55 -5.98 -7.83 0.57
N TYR A 56 -7.11 -7.42 0.01
CA TYR A 56 -8.41 -8.02 0.36
C TYR A 56 -8.60 -9.41 -0.24
N LEU A 57 -8.06 -9.70 -1.42
CA LEU A 57 -8.00 -11.07 -1.95
C LEU A 57 -7.29 -12.00 -0.98
N ALA A 58 -6.16 -11.57 -0.42
CA ALA A 58 -5.43 -12.36 0.56
C ALA A 58 -6.16 -12.44 1.91
N LYS A 59 -6.69 -11.30 2.39
CA LYS A 59 -7.30 -11.22 3.73
C LYS A 59 -8.64 -11.93 3.83
N GLU A 60 -9.54 -11.71 2.86
CA GLU A 60 -10.93 -12.17 2.92
C GLU A 60 -11.15 -13.48 2.17
N HIS A 61 -10.32 -13.77 1.15
CA HIS A 61 -10.49 -14.94 0.28
C HIS A 61 -9.33 -15.95 0.37
N GLY A 62 -8.30 -15.68 1.17
CA GLY A 62 -7.14 -16.56 1.31
C GLY A 62 -6.30 -16.68 0.03
N MET A 63 -6.57 -15.86 -0.98
CA MET A 63 -5.86 -15.87 -2.26
C MET A 63 -4.55 -15.11 -2.11
N THR A 64 -3.45 -15.82 -1.91
CA THR A 64 -2.12 -15.25 -1.64
C THR A 64 -1.16 -15.30 -2.82
N ASN A 65 -1.45 -16.15 -3.82
CA ASN A 65 -0.64 -16.26 -5.04
C ASN A 65 -1.13 -15.25 -6.09
N VAL A 66 -0.86 -13.97 -5.82
CA VAL A 66 -1.32 -12.83 -6.63
C VAL A 66 -0.12 -12.02 -7.11
N ALA A 67 -0.09 -11.70 -8.41
CA ALA A 67 0.87 -10.75 -8.97
C ALA A 67 0.23 -9.37 -9.13
N VAL A 68 0.99 -8.33 -8.79
CA VAL A 68 0.65 -6.94 -9.10
C VAL A 68 1.68 -6.42 -10.11
N LEU A 69 1.22 -6.08 -11.32
CA LEU A 69 2.06 -5.55 -12.39
C LEU A 69 1.96 -4.03 -12.39
N GLU A 70 3.08 -3.35 -12.18
CA GLU A 70 3.18 -1.89 -12.21
C GLU A 70 4.23 -1.47 -13.24
N LYS A 71 3.86 -0.57 -14.16
CA LYS A 71 4.76 -0.13 -15.23
C LYS A 71 5.84 0.85 -14.77
N GLY A 72 5.63 1.50 -13.64
CA GLY A 72 6.53 2.51 -13.11
C GLY A 72 7.04 2.11 -11.71
N TRP A 73 6.43 2.66 -10.68
CA TRP A 73 6.76 2.37 -9.29
C TRP A 73 5.49 2.36 -8.44
N LEU A 74 5.49 1.62 -7.36
CA LEU A 74 4.31 1.44 -6.50
C LEU A 74 3.77 2.79 -6.00
N GLY A 75 2.49 3.02 -6.22
CA GLY A 75 1.85 4.29 -5.88
C GLY A 75 2.17 5.45 -6.81
N GLY A 76 3.00 5.28 -7.84
CA GLY A 76 3.52 6.34 -8.71
C GLY A 76 2.50 7.17 -9.48
N GLY A 77 1.26 6.70 -9.55
CA GLY A 77 0.11 7.46 -10.05
C GLY A 77 -0.47 8.42 -9.01
N ASN A 78 -1.79 8.49 -8.95
CA ASN A 78 -2.52 9.38 -8.03
C ASN A 78 -2.31 9.02 -6.55
N ALA A 79 -2.01 7.78 -6.22
CA ALA A 79 -1.86 7.34 -4.83
C ALA A 79 -0.76 8.10 -4.09
N ALA A 80 0.40 8.33 -4.72
CA ALA A 80 1.50 9.07 -4.09
C ALA A 80 1.44 10.59 -4.29
N ARG A 81 0.43 11.09 -5.01
CA ARG A 81 0.28 12.52 -5.33
C ARG A 81 -0.94 13.15 -4.67
N ASN A 82 -1.60 12.44 -3.78
CA ASN A 82 -2.76 12.94 -3.04
C ASN A 82 -2.33 13.75 -1.80
N THR A 83 -3.28 14.46 -1.22
CA THR A 83 -3.06 15.27 -0.02
C THR A 83 -2.96 14.46 1.26
N THR A 84 -3.06 13.12 1.19
CA THR A 84 -3.05 12.19 2.33
C THR A 84 -4.12 12.48 3.40
N ILE A 85 -5.17 13.21 3.04
CA ILE A 85 -6.29 13.51 3.93
C ILE A 85 -7.33 12.41 3.79
N VAL A 86 -7.59 11.69 4.87
CA VAL A 86 -8.66 10.67 4.95
C VAL A 86 -9.84 11.28 5.71
N ARG A 87 -10.97 11.45 5.04
CA ARG A 87 -12.18 12.09 5.60
C ARG A 87 -13.45 11.55 4.97
N SER A 88 -14.60 11.75 5.63
CA SER A 88 -15.92 11.36 5.13
C SER A 88 -16.92 12.51 5.02
N ASN A 89 -16.53 13.75 5.38
CA ASN A 89 -17.41 14.92 5.39
C ASN A 89 -17.60 15.52 3.99
N TYR A 90 -18.29 14.81 3.12
CA TYR A 90 -18.65 15.27 1.77
C TYR A 90 -20.06 15.82 1.74
N LEU A 91 -20.32 16.74 0.77
CA LEU A 91 -21.57 17.50 0.71
C LEU A 91 -22.76 16.67 0.20
N ASN A 92 -22.53 15.62 -0.58
CA ASN A 92 -23.60 14.76 -1.06
C ASN A 92 -23.58 13.39 -0.35
N ASP A 93 -24.78 12.85 -0.11
CA ASP A 93 -24.98 11.65 0.71
C ASP A 93 -24.30 10.41 0.13
N GLU A 94 -24.32 10.25 -1.20
CA GLU A 94 -23.67 9.10 -1.85
C GLU A 94 -22.16 9.11 -1.66
N SER A 95 -21.53 10.27 -1.83
CA SER A 95 -20.10 10.41 -1.57
C SER A 95 -19.77 10.22 -0.09
N ALA A 96 -20.58 10.81 0.80
CA ALA A 96 -20.40 10.66 2.24
C ALA A 96 -20.46 9.17 2.66
N ALA A 97 -21.42 8.41 2.13
CA ALA A 97 -21.55 6.98 2.41
C ALA A 97 -20.33 6.16 1.95
N ILE A 98 -19.83 6.43 0.72
CA ILE A 98 -18.65 5.75 0.18
C ILE A 98 -17.40 6.06 1.03
N TYR A 99 -17.18 7.33 1.36
CA TYR A 99 -16.02 7.73 2.14
C TYR A 99 -16.10 7.31 3.61
N ASP A 100 -17.30 7.22 4.18
CA ASP A 100 -17.47 6.66 5.52
C ASP A 100 -17.14 5.15 5.53
N HIS A 101 -17.53 4.41 4.51
CA HIS A 101 -17.09 3.03 4.33
C HIS A 101 -15.57 2.92 4.18
N ALA A 102 -14.95 3.78 3.37
CA ALA A 102 -13.49 3.83 3.23
C ALA A 102 -12.78 4.12 4.56
N MET A 103 -13.32 5.01 5.40
CA MET A 103 -12.80 5.28 6.74
C MET A 103 -12.81 4.04 7.64
N ARG A 104 -13.87 3.23 7.55
CA ARG A 104 -13.94 1.95 8.28
C ARG A 104 -12.86 0.97 7.81
N LEU A 105 -12.64 0.87 6.50
CA LEU A 105 -11.59 0.03 5.93
C LEU A 105 -10.20 0.46 6.41
N TRP A 106 -9.92 1.77 6.40
CA TRP A 106 -8.65 2.32 6.91
C TRP A 106 -8.38 2.00 8.37
N ARG A 107 -9.41 2.02 9.23
CA ARG A 107 -9.26 1.63 10.64
C ARG A 107 -9.00 0.15 10.84
N GLY A 108 -9.32 -0.70 9.85
CA GLY A 108 -9.13 -2.14 9.87
C GLY A 108 -7.79 -2.64 9.27
N LEU A 109 -6.94 -1.72 8.78
CA LEU A 109 -5.59 -2.00 8.32
C LEU A 109 -4.62 -2.00 9.50
#